data_ae4a5902d5d1bbc1d2b0a16c6cd5f808
#
_entry.id   ae4a5902d5d1bbc1d2b0a16c6cd5f808
#
_cell.length_a   1.000
_cell.length_b   1.000
_cell.length_c   1.000
_cell.angle_alpha   90.00
_cell.angle_beta   90.00
_cell.angle_gamma   90.00
#
_symmetry.space_group_name_H-M   'P 1'
#
loop_
_entity.id
_entity.type
_entity.pdbx_description
1 polymer ?
#
loop_
_entity_poly.entity_id
_entity_poly.type
_entity_poly.pdbx_seq_one_letter_code
_entity_poly.pdbx_strand_id
1 'polypeptide(L)'
;MQVNVIERRPDNPSELYAGSQLGLFKTTDGGDSWADMGLELGECEIFSISLHPTDANTIYVGLDHTKISKTTDGGANWTKLPTIQPESAIPGCFPVRVLRMAIDPSNPEEVYAALEVGGFIRSLDGGATWEDMSQPFVDLSKKPHLANHILSDNDAEGMLDLHALTISAAQPGVIWIANRLGLFISDDKGESWREYGIDHYSELTYGRDILPSPHDPNVFYAALSDSARGQAGSLYRTSNLGKSWDRIDHDITI
;
A
#
# COMPACT_ATOMS: atom_id res chain seq x y z
N MET A 1 5.45 21.13 8.27
CA MET A 1 4.40 20.10 8.04
C MET A 1 5.04 19.00 7.23
N GLN A 2 4.91 17.76 7.67
CA GLN A 2 5.33 16.59 6.89
C GLN A 2 4.08 16.03 6.18
N VAL A 3 4.15 15.87 4.86
CA VAL A 3 3.15 15.18 4.06
C VAL A 3 3.63 13.73 3.89
N ASN A 4 2.82 12.76 4.32
CA ASN A 4 3.17 11.35 4.27
C ASN A 4 2.68 10.68 2.97
N VAL A 5 1.59 11.19 2.40
CA VAL A 5 0.98 10.64 1.19
C VAL A 5 0.33 11.73 0.35
N ILE A 6 0.45 11.59 -0.98
CA ILE A 6 -0.32 12.35 -1.96
C ILE A 6 -1.00 11.35 -2.89
N GLU A 7 -2.30 11.52 -3.07
CA GLU A 7 -3.09 10.71 -4.00
C GLU A 7 -3.75 11.62 -5.04
N ARG A 8 -3.73 11.18 -6.29
CA ARG A 8 -4.29 11.93 -7.42
C ARG A 8 -5.52 11.23 -7.96
N ARG A 9 -6.57 11.98 -8.21
CA ARG A 9 -7.76 11.42 -8.88
C ARG A 9 -7.42 11.04 -10.33
N PRO A 10 -7.65 9.80 -10.73
CA PRO A 10 -7.24 9.31 -12.07
C PRO A 10 -7.92 10.08 -13.23
N ASP A 11 -9.19 10.40 -13.09
CA ASP A 11 -10.03 11.08 -14.11
C ASP A 11 -9.96 12.61 -14.04
N ASN A 12 -9.35 13.17 -12.99
CA ASN A 12 -9.15 14.61 -12.84
C ASN A 12 -7.75 14.93 -12.27
N PRO A 13 -6.74 15.13 -13.14
CA PRO A 13 -5.36 15.36 -12.69
C PRO A 13 -5.14 16.61 -11.83
N SER A 14 -6.04 17.57 -11.85
CA SER A 14 -5.98 18.77 -11.00
C SER A 14 -6.53 18.53 -9.59
N GLU A 15 -7.18 17.39 -9.36
CA GLU A 15 -7.70 17.02 -8.06
C GLU A 15 -6.72 16.09 -7.34
N LEU A 16 -6.13 16.62 -6.25
CA LEU A 16 -5.16 15.90 -5.43
C LEU A 16 -5.61 15.90 -3.97
N TYR A 17 -5.19 14.89 -3.26
CA TYR A 17 -5.38 14.75 -1.82
C TYR A 17 -4.03 14.60 -1.14
N ALA A 18 -3.80 15.28 -0.03
CA ALA A 18 -2.57 15.23 0.74
C ALA A 18 -2.88 14.85 2.19
N GLY A 19 -2.30 13.74 2.65
CA GLY A 19 -2.42 13.25 4.02
C GLY A 19 -1.17 13.56 4.83
N SER A 20 -1.38 14.04 6.05
CA SER A 20 -0.31 14.46 6.96
C SER A 20 -0.69 14.23 8.43
N GLN A 21 0.22 14.59 9.33
CA GLN A 21 -0.06 14.68 10.78
C GLN A 21 -1.05 15.81 11.15
N LEU A 22 -1.32 16.77 10.24
CA LEU A 22 -2.19 17.91 10.52
C LEU A 22 -3.61 17.74 9.97
N GLY A 23 -3.84 16.76 9.10
CA GLY A 23 -5.13 16.55 8.47
C GLY A 23 -5.05 15.97 7.08
N LEU A 24 -6.22 15.83 6.48
CA LEU A 24 -6.42 15.53 5.07
C LEU A 24 -6.78 16.81 4.32
N PHE A 25 -6.02 17.11 3.30
CA PHE A 25 -6.21 18.30 2.48
C PHE A 25 -6.54 17.92 1.05
N LYS A 26 -7.38 18.73 0.40
CA LYS A 26 -7.77 18.58 -1.01
C LYS A 26 -7.43 19.82 -1.79
N THR A 27 -6.93 19.64 -3.02
CA THR A 27 -6.85 20.69 -4.05
C THR A 27 -7.70 20.29 -5.25
N THR A 28 -8.18 21.30 -6.02
CA THR A 28 -8.87 21.12 -7.30
C THR A 28 -8.23 21.95 -8.42
N ASP A 29 -7.12 22.61 -8.13
CA ASP A 29 -6.39 23.51 -9.03
C ASP A 29 -4.92 23.06 -9.27
N GLY A 30 -4.62 21.77 -9.02
CA GLY A 30 -3.29 21.21 -9.26
C GLY A 30 -2.27 21.52 -8.17
N GLY A 31 -2.73 22.00 -7.01
CA GLY A 31 -1.88 22.26 -5.84
C GLY A 31 -1.63 23.74 -5.55
N ASP A 32 -2.24 24.65 -6.31
CA ASP A 32 -2.12 26.10 -6.07
C ASP A 32 -2.80 26.53 -4.77
N SER A 33 -3.93 25.89 -4.44
CA SER A 33 -4.61 26.07 -3.13
C SER A 33 -5.06 24.73 -2.53
N TRP A 34 -5.15 24.67 -1.20
CA TRP A 34 -5.54 23.47 -0.47
C TRP A 34 -6.60 23.78 0.58
N ALA A 35 -7.63 22.96 0.65
CA ALA A 35 -8.70 23.01 1.64
C ALA A 35 -8.62 21.84 2.59
N ASP A 36 -8.79 22.08 3.89
CA ASP A 36 -8.92 21.03 4.89
C ASP A 36 -10.26 20.29 4.71
N MET A 37 -10.24 18.98 4.73
CA MET A 37 -11.41 18.12 4.59
C MET A 37 -12.08 17.76 5.94
N GLY A 38 -11.64 18.35 7.04
CA GLY A 38 -12.28 18.20 8.36
C GLY A 38 -12.22 16.80 8.96
N LEU A 39 -11.26 15.95 8.53
CA LEU A 39 -11.06 14.64 9.14
C LEU A 39 -10.43 14.78 10.53
N GLU A 40 -11.16 14.37 11.57
CA GLU A 40 -10.67 14.37 12.94
C GLU A 40 -9.67 13.24 13.18
N LEU A 41 -8.39 13.56 13.27
CA LEU A 41 -7.30 12.59 13.47
C LEU A 41 -7.12 12.16 14.94
N GLY A 42 -7.45 13.04 15.91
CA GLY A 42 -7.01 12.88 17.29
C GLY A 42 -5.47 12.97 17.37
N GLU A 43 -4.83 11.92 17.89
CA GLU A 43 -3.36 11.80 17.98
C GLU A 43 -2.74 11.02 16.81
N CYS A 44 -3.53 10.70 15.77
CA CYS A 44 -3.09 9.88 14.66
C CYS A 44 -2.57 10.72 13.48
N GLU A 45 -1.78 10.08 12.63
CA GLU A 45 -1.29 10.62 11.36
C GLU A 45 -1.85 9.83 10.18
N ILE A 46 -1.98 10.47 9.02
CA ILE A 46 -2.42 9.82 7.78
C ILE A 46 -1.20 9.26 7.04
N PHE A 47 -1.29 7.98 6.64
CA PHE A 47 -0.25 7.27 5.90
C PHE A 47 -0.70 6.80 4.52
N SER A 48 -2.01 6.60 4.31
CA SER A 48 -2.54 6.21 3.01
C SER A 48 -3.89 6.85 2.70
N ILE A 49 -4.15 7.03 1.42
CA ILE A 49 -5.43 7.50 0.86
C ILE A 49 -5.78 6.54 -0.28
N SER A 50 -7.01 6.06 -0.33
CA SER A 50 -7.49 5.25 -1.44
C SER A 50 -8.82 5.80 -1.95
N LEU A 51 -8.84 6.12 -3.24
CA LEU A 51 -10.00 6.68 -3.92
C LEU A 51 -10.82 5.54 -4.51
N HIS A 52 -12.13 5.59 -4.29
CA HIS A 52 -13.02 4.59 -4.87
C HIS A 52 -13.00 4.67 -6.41
N PRO A 53 -12.91 3.53 -7.12
CA PRO A 53 -12.65 3.52 -8.57
C PRO A 53 -13.77 4.12 -9.42
N THR A 54 -15.01 4.11 -8.93
CA THR A 54 -16.20 4.55 -9.70
C THR A 54 -17.07 5.58 -8.96
N ASP A 55 -16.88 5.78 -7.67
CA ASP A 55 -17.60 6.79 -6.89
C ASP A 55 -16.64 7.89 -6.39
N ALA A 56 -16.76 9.06 -6.99
CA ALA A 56 -15.90 10.20 -6.66
C ALA A 56 -16.05 10.72 -5.21
N ASN A 57 -17.14 10.38 -4.53
CA ASN A 57 -17.42 10.82 -3.17
C ASN A 57 -16.91 9.86 -2.10
N THR A 58 -16.55 8.63 -2.49
CA THR A 58 -16.06 7.62 -1.55
C THR A 58 -14.53 7.64 -1.49
N ILE A 59 -14.00 7.86 -0.29
CA ILE A 59 -12.56 7.94 0.01
C ILE A 59 -12.29 7.18 1.30
N TYR A 60 -11.23 6.37 1.27
CA TYR A 60 -10.69 5.72 2.47
C TYR A 60 -9.38 6.38 2.86
N VAL A 61 -9.14 6.53 4.15
CA VAL A 61 -7.94 7.12 4.72
C VAL A 61 -7.38 6.19 5.79
N GLY A 62 -6.17 5.71 5.58
CA GLY A 62 -5.45 4.87 6.51
C GLY A 62 -4.53 5.69 7.41
N LEU A 63 -4.61 5.42 8.70
CA LEU A 63 -3.88 6.09 9.76
C LEU A 63 -2.94 5.09 10.48
N ASP A 64 -2.20 5.58 11.45
CA ASP A 64 -1.55 4.72 12.42
C ASP A 64 -2.56 4.06 13.38
N HIS A 65 -2.05 3.16 14.25
CA HIS A 65 -2.87 2.32 15.15
C HIS A 65 -3.91 1.47 14.41
N THR A 66 -3.58 1.08 13.17
CA THR A 66 -4.44 0.26 12.28
C THR A 66 -5.84 0.87 12.09
N LYS A 67 -5.96 2.21 12.15
CA LYS A 67 -7.24 2.89 11.99
C LYS A 67 -7.49 3.23 10.52
N ILE A 68 -8.75 3.11 10.12
CA ILE A 68 -9.23 3.50 8.79
C ILE A 68 -10.48 4.36 8.95
N SER A 69 -10.53 5.48 8.26
CA SER A 69 -11.69 6.34 8.15
C SER A 69 -12.22 6.34 6.71
N LYS A 70 -13.53 6.44 6.54
CA LYS A 70 -14.22 6.45 5.25
C LYS A 70 -15.18 7.63 5.17
N THR A 71 -15.24 8.27 4.02
CA THR A 71 -16.33 9.15 3.61
C THR A 71 -17.05 8.57 2.40
N THR A 72 -18.32 8.87 2.23
CA THR A 72 -19.15 8.56 1.04
C THR A 72 -19.85 9.81 0.48
N ASP A 73 -19.48 10.98 0.97
CA ASP A 73 -20.08 12.28 0.60
C ASP A 73 -19.01 13.35 0.27
N GLY A 74 -17.84 12.90 -0.18
CA GLY A 74 -16.76 13.80 -0.61
C GLY A 74 -16.03 14.50 0.54
N GLY A 75 -16.14 13.97 1.77
CA GLY A 75 -15.49 14.50 2.96
C GLY A 75 -16.35 15.39 3.82
N ALA A 76 -17.67 15.52 3.52
CA ALA A 76 -18.59 16.28 4.38
C ALA A 76 -18.81 15.59 5.74
N ASN A 77 -18.80 14.24 5.74
CA ASN A 77 -18.87 13.43 6.94
C ASN A 77 -17.85 12.27 6.86
N TRP A 78 -17.26 11.92 8.00
CA TRP A 78 -16.30 10.84 8.14
C TRP A 78 -16.78 9.77 9.13
N THR A 79 -16.65 8.51 8.73
CA THR A 79 -16.94 7.35 9.57
C THR A 79 -15.65 6.61 9.90
N LYS A 80 -15.38 6.36 11.18
CA LYS A 80 -14.30 5.48 11.64
C LYS A 80 -14.75 4.04 11.46
N LEU A 81 -14.00 3.26 10.67
CA LEU A 81 -14.33 1.87 10.42
C LEU A 81 -13.88 0.95 11.58
N PRO A 82 -14.57 -0.18 11.80
CA PRO A 82 -14.22 -1.15 12.84
C PRO A 82 -13.02 -2.01 12.39
N THR A 83 -11.82 -1.46 12.41
CA THR A 83 -10.60 -2.16 12.03
C THR A 83 -10.10 -3.11 13.11
N ILE A 84 -9.32 -4.10 12.69
CA ILE A 84 -8.64 -5.06 13.57
C ILE A 84 -7.13 -4.85 13.50
N GLN A 85 -6.45 -5.15 14.61
CA GLN A 85 -4.99 -5.29 14.59
C GLN A 85 -4.66 -6.78 14.50
N PRO A 86 -3.88 -7.23 13.50
CA PRO A 86 -3.47 -8.63 13.38
C PRO A 86 -2.76 -9.12 14.64
N GLU A 87 -3.02 -10.38 15.03
CA GLU A 87 -2.33 -11.01 16.18
C GLU A 87 -0.83 -11.17 15.92
N SER A 88 -0.44 -11.32 14.64
CA SER A 88 0.94 -11.41 14.18
C SER A 88 1.67 -10.09 14.13
N ALA A 89 0.99 -8.95 14.31
CA ALA A 89 1.62 -7.63 14.29
C ALA A 89 2.71 -7.53 15.37
N ILE A 90 3.89 -7.06 14.96
CA ILE A 90 5.06 -6.99 15.84
C ILE A 90 5.03 -5.69 16.63
N PRO A 91 5.00 -5.71 17.96
CA PRO A 91 5.12 -4.51 18.77
C PRO A 91 6.48 -3.84 18.52
N GLY A 92 6.46 -2.60 18.07
CA GLY A 92 7.65 -1.83 17.76
C GLY A 92 7.75 -0.52 18.52
N CYS A 93 8.68 0.32 18.11
CA CYS A 93 8.87 1.66 18.66
C CYS A 93 7.87 2.69 18.10
N PHE A 94 7.01 2.30 17.19
CA PHE A 94 5.93 3.12 16.61
C PHE A 94 4.65 2.28 16.47
N PRO A 95 3.47 2.94 16.41
CA PRO A 95 2.21 2.25 16.15
C PRO A 95 2.18 1.63 14.74
N VAL A 96 1.49 0.50 14.58
CA VAL A 96 1.27 -0.11 13.26
C VAL A 96 0.53 0.87 12.36
N ARG A 97 1.08 1.14 11.18
CA ARG A 97 0.56 2.11 10.21
C ARG A 97 -0.12 1.42 9.04
N VAL A 98 -1.23 1.97 8.59
CA VAL A 98 -1.89 1.56 7.34
C VAL A 98 -1.16 2.26 6.18
N LEU A 99 -0.04 1.65 5.72
CA LEU A 99 0.84 2.30 4.74
C LEU A 99 0.26 2.38 3.35
N ARG A 100 -0.56 1.40 2.96
CA ARG A 100 -1.19 1.38 1.65
C ARG A 100 -2.54 0.68 1.71
N MET A 101 -3.50 1.16 0.93
CA MET A 101 -4.77 0.48 0.69
C MET A 101 -5.00 0.35 -0.81
N ALA A 102 -5.70 -0.71 -1.21
CA ALA A 102 -6.19 -0.88 -2.57
C ALA A 102 -7.64 -1.33 -2.55
N ILE A 103 -8.40 -0.84 -3.52
CA ILE A 103 -9.80 -1.24 -3.76
C ILE A 103 -9.81 -1.99 -5.08
N ASP A 104 -10.43 -3.18 -5.12
CA ASP A 104 -10.53 -3.91 -6.38
C ASP A 104 -11.40 -3.13 -7.37
N PRO A 105 -10.88 -2.77 -8.55
CA PRO A 105 -11.61 -1.96 -9.51
C PRO A 105 -12.82 -2.68 -10.13
N SER A 106 -12.90 -4.01 -10.04
CA SER A 106 -14.03 -4.81 -10.53
C SER A 106 -15.07 -5.11 -9.47
N ASN A 107 -14.68 -5.06 -8.19
CA ASN A 107 -15.56 -5.25 -7.05
C ASN A 107 -15.17 -4.30 -5.91
N PRO A 108 -15.66 -3.05 -5.90
CA PRO A 108 -15.24 -2.04 -4.91
C PRO A 108 -15.62 -2.33 -3.45
N GLU A 109 -16.38 -3.38 -3.19
CA GLU A 109 -16.59 -3.87 -1.82
C GLU A 109 -15.34 -4.59 -1.28
N GLU A 110 -14.41 -5.00 -2.16
CA GLU A 110 -13.14 -5.61 -1.77
C GLU A 110 -12.09 -4.52 -1.54
N VAL A 111 -11.74 -4.34 -0.27
CA VAL A 111 -10.75 -3.37 0.19
C VAL A 111 -9.64 -4.08 0.94
N TYR A 112 -8.41 -3.78 0.61
CA TYR A 112 -7.22 -4.41 1.17
C TYR A 112 -6.31 -3.36 1.79
N ALA A 113 -5.64 -3.71 2.89
CA ALA A 113 -4.69 -2.82 3.55
C ALA A 113 -3.39 -3.54 3.92
N ALA A 114 -2.28 -2.92 3.53
CA ALA A 114 -0.92 -3.29 3.90
C ALA A 114 -0.47 -2.50 5.12
N LEU A 115 0.05 -3.20 6.13
CA LEU A 115 0.42 -2.64 7.41
C LEU A 115 1.94 -2.69 7.59
N GLU A 116 2.52 -1.60 8.13
CA GLU A 116 3.94 -1.54 8.49
C GLU A 116 4.20 -2.43 9.72
N VAL A 117 4.99 -3.47 9.53
CA VAL A 117 5.29 -4.51 10.54
C VAL A 117 4.02 -5.11 11.18
N GLY A 118 2.90 -5.05 10.46
CA GLY A 118 1.57 -5.45 10.92
C GLY A 118 0.89 -6.47 10.04
N GLY A 119 1.45 -6.77 8.86
CA GLY A 119 0.90 -7.75 7.93
C GLY A 119 -0.21 -7.17 7.04
N PHE A 120 -1.27 -7.95 6.83
CA PHE A 120 -2.27 -7.70 5.79
C PHE A 120 -3.68 -7.94 6.32
N ILE A 121 -4.57 -7.00 6.06
CA ILE A 121 -6.01 -7.12 6.37
C ILE A 121 -6.85 -6.89 5.13
N ARG A 122 -8.01 -7.55 5.05
CA ARG A 122 -8.98 -7.37 3.96
C ARG A 122 -10.38 -7.14 4.49
N SER A 123 -11.18 -6.46 3.69
CA SER A 123 -12.63 -6.35 3.81
C SER A 123 -13.27 -6.79 2.50
N LEU A 124 -14.38 -7.51 2.55
CA LEU A 124 -15.17 -7.93 1.39
C LEU A 124 -16.55 -7.24 1.36
N ASP A 125 -16.77 -6.24 2.23
CA ASP A 125 -18.02 -5.53 2.44
C ASP A 125 -17.83 -4.00 2.57
N GLY A 126 -16.88 -3.45 1.83
CA GLY A 126 -16.62 -2.01 1.77
C GLY A 126 -16.10 -1.42 3.08
N GLY A 127 -15.47 -2.23 3.92
CA GLY A 127 -14.89 -1.83 5.20
C GLY A 127 -15.81 -1.98 6.40
N ALA A 128 -17.00 -2.61 6.24
CA ALA A 128 -17.91 -2.85 7.37
C ALA A 128 -17.34 -3.90 8.33
N THR A 129 -16.65 -4.91 7.80
CA THR A 129 -15.88 -5.90 8.58
C THR A 129 -14.49 -6.11 7.97
N TRP A 130 -13.53 -6.54 8.80
CA TRP A 130 -12.15 -6.80 8.40
C TRP A 130 -11.67 -8.15 8.91
N GLU A 131 -10.86 -8.83 8.09
CA GLU A 131 -10.25 -10.11 8.39
C GLU A 131 -8.71 -9.96 8.43
N ASP A 132 -8.08 -10.63 9.41
CA ASP A 132 -6.62 -10.78 9.46
C ASP A 132 -6.17 -11.84 8.45
N MET A 133 -5.41 -11.42 7.45
CA MET A 133 -4.87 -12.26 6.39
C MET A 133 -3.33 -12.36 6.47
N SER A 134 -2.76 -12.13 7.65
CA SER A 134 -1.29 -12.07 7.83
C SER A 134 -0.65 -13.46 7.96
N GLN A 135 -1.41 -14.49 8.33
CA GLN A 135 -0.86 -15.84 8.58
C GLN A 135 -0.06 -16.41 7.38
N PRO A 136 -0.46 -16.24 6.11
CA PRO A 136 0.33 -16.71 4.98
C PRO A 136 1.75 -16.09 4.91
N PHE A 137 1.93 -14.83 5.34
CA PHE A 137 3.25 -14.19 5.43
C PHE A 137 4.10 -14.80 6.54
N VAL A 138 3.49 -15.10 7.69
CA VAL A 138 4.15 -15.82 8.79
C VAL A 138 4.56 -17.23 8.33
N ASP A 139 3.74 -17.90 7.53
CA ASP A 139 4.10 -19.22 6.99
C ASP A 139 5.23 -19.14 5.96
N LEU A 140 5.26 -18.11 5.14
CA LEU A 140 6.36 -17.87 4.20
C LEU A 140 7.69 -17.58 4.90
N SER A 141 7.68 -16.86 6.03
CA SER A 141 8.90 -16.56 6.80
C SER A 141 9.60 -17.79 7.37
N LYS A 142 8.94 -18.97 7.41
CA LYS A 142 9.55 -20.24 7.78
C LYS A 142 10.57 -20.75 6.73
N LYS A 143 10.54 -20.17 5.51
CA LYS A 143 11.59 -20.42 4.51
C LYS A 143 12.85 -19.62 4.89
N PRO A 144 14.05 -20.23 4.95
CA PRO A 144 15.25 -19.57 5.47
C PRO A 144 15.62 -18.23 4.79
N HIS A 145 15.34 -18.10 3.49
CA HIS A 145 15.66 -16.88 2.73
C HIS A 145 14.61 -15.76 2.93
N LEU A 146 13.46 -16.07 3.54
CA LEU A 146 12.41 -15.11 3.87
C LEU A 146 12.33 -14.82 5.39
N ALA A 147 13.15 -15.47 6.20
CA ALA A 147 13.29 -15.13 7.61
C ALA A 147 14.08 -13.81 7.73
N ASN A 148 13.52 -12.81 8.40
CA ASN A 148 14.18 -11.51 8.53
C ASN A 148 13.73 -10.77 9.80
N HIS A 149 14.70 -10.43 10.63
CA HIS A 149 14.51 -9.69 11.88
C HIS A 149 14.68 -8.18 11.65
N ILE A 150 13.90 -7.37 12.33
CA ILE A 150 13.97 -5.90 12.26
C ILE A 150 14.13 -5.31 13.67
N LEU A 151 13.18 -5.60 14.55
CA LEU A 151 13.06 -5.02 15.89
C LEU A 151 13.08 -6.07 16.99
N SER A 152 12.85 -7.33 16.67
CA SER A 152 12.81 -8.46 17.60
C SER A 152 13.45 -9.70 16.98
N ASP A 153 13.41 -10.82 17.70
CA ASP A 153 13.88 -12.13 17.23
C ASP A 153 12.81 -12.91 16.46
N ASN A 154 11.80 -12.21 15.91
CA ASN A 154 10.72 -12.86 15.15
C ASN A 154 11.09 -12.90 13.66
N ASP A 155 11.23 -14.11 13.12
CA ASP A 155 11.57 -14.39 11.71
C ASP A 155 10.58 -13.78 10.71
N ALA A 156 9.34 -13.51 11.11
CA ALA A 156 8.30 -13.00 10.24
C ALA A 156 8.32 -11.47 10.07
N GLU A 157 9.12 -10.72 10.84
CA GLU A 157 9.09 -9.25 10.80
C GLU A 157 9.25 -8.69 9.39
N GLY A 158 10.25 -9.16 8.63
CA GLY A 158 10.46 -8.68 7.26
C GLY A 158 9.34 -9.02 6.30
N MET A 159 8.68 -10.17 6.49
CA MET A 159 7.50 -10.54 5.70
C MET A 159 6.26 -9.72 6.04
N LEU A 160 6.11 -9.32 7.31
CA LEU A 160 4.98 -8.51 7.80
C LEU A 160 5.19 -7.00 7.60
N ASP A 161 6.38 -6.57 7.18
CA ASP A 161 6.72 -5.17 6.90
C ASP A 161 6.31 -4.79 5.46
N LEU A 162 5.01 -4.58 5.26
CA LEU A 162 4.43 -4.31 3.94
C LEU A 162 4.52 -2.83 3.60
N HIS A 163 5.18 -2.50 2.49
CA HIS A 163 5.43 -1.12 2.06
C HIS A 163 4.44 -0.63 1.02
N ALA A 164 4.05 -1.51 0.10
CA ALA A 164 3.14 -1.18 -0.99
C ALA A 164 2.18 -2.32 -1.29
N LEU A 165 1.03 -1.94 -1.81
CA LEU A 165 -0.07 -2.82 -2.17
C LEU A 165 -0.78 -2.23 -3.39
N THR A 166 -1.06 -3.04 -4.40
CA THR A 166 -1.82 -2.58 -5.57
C THR A 166 -2.57 -3.71 -6.27
N ILE A 167 -3.60 -3.33 -7.02
CA ILE A 167 -4.38 -4.19 -7.91
C ILE A 167 -4.48 -3.49 -9.26
N SER A 168 -4.25 -4.23 -10.34
CA SER A 168 -4.44 -3.69 -11.69
C SER A 168 -5.82 -4.02 -12.23
N ALA A 169 -6.43 -3.06 -12.93
CA ALA A 169 -7.67 -3.29 -13.66
C ALA A 169 -7.54 -4.34 -14.79
N ALA A 170 -6.31 -4.65 -15.26
CA ALA A 170 -6.06 -5.73 -16.20
C ALA A 170 -6.10 -7.13 -15.57
N GLN A 171 -5.94 -7.19 -14.24
CA GLN A 171 -5.98 -8.43 -13.46
C GLN A 171 -6.78 -8.19 -12.17
N PRO A 172 -8.11 -7.98 -12.24
CA PRO A 172 -8.93 -7.85 -11.06
C PRO A 172 -8.79 -9.07 -10.14
N GLY A 173 -8.78 -8.84 -8.82
CA GLY A 173 -8.59 -9.91 -7.84
C GLY A 173 -7.13 -10.37 -7.67
N VAL A 174 -6.19 -9.90 -8.51
CA VAL A 174 -4.76 -10.19 -8.35
C VAL A 174 -4.11 -9.06 -7.59
N ILE A 175 -3.59 -9.38 -6.41
CA ILE A 175 -2.98 -8.43 -5.48
C ILE A 175 -1.46 -8.52 -5.60
N TRP A 176 -0.82 -7.38 -5.73
CA TRP A 176 0.63 -7.23 -5.68
C TRP A 176 1.06 -6.51 -4.41
N ILE A 177 2.10 -7.02 -3.78
CA ILE A 177 2.72 -6.41 -2.60
C ILE A 177 4.22 -6.24 -2.83
N ALA A 178 4.76 -5.12 -2.38
CA ALA A 178 6.18 -4.92 -2.15
C ALA A 178 6.44 -4.88 -0.64
N ASN A 179 7.42 -5.63 -0.19
CA ASN A 179 7.89 -5.61 1.19
C ASN A 179 9.42 -5.63 1.25
N ARG A 180 9.96 -5.70 2.43
CA ARG A 180 11.41 -5.75 2.69
C ARG A 180 12.15 -6.85 1.92
N LEU A 181 11.49 -7.94 1.56
CA LEU A 181 12.11 -9.15 1.00
C LEU A 181 11.85 -9.32 -0.50
N GLY A 182 11.02 -8.45 -1.10
CA GLY A 182 10.78 -8.49 -2.54
C GLY A 182 9.37 -8.09 -2.95
N LEU A 183 8.97 -8.66 -4.08
CA LEU A 183 7.62 -8.54 -4.62
C LEU A 183 6.88 -9.87 -4.45
N PHE A 184 5.64 -9.78 -4.01
CA PHE A 184 4.76 -10.93 -3.78
C PHE A 184 3.43 -10.73 -4.50
N ILE A 185 2.81 -11.84 -4.87
CA ILE A 185 1.54 -11.83 -5.60
C ILE A 185 0.59 -12.86 -5.00
N SER A 186 -0.68 -12.48 -4.92
CA SER A 186 -1.81 -13.35 -4.60
C SER A 186 -2.83 -13.26 -5.73
N ASP A 187 -3.40 -14.38 -6.13
CA ASP A 187 -4.51 -14.49 -7.10
C ASP A 187 -5.77 -15.12 -6.47
N ASP A 188 -5.80 -15.18 -5.15
CA ASP A 188 -6.88 -15.74 -4.33
C ASP A 188 -7.29 -14.78 -3.19
N LYS A 189 -7.24 -13.46 -3.42
CA LYS A 189 -7.65 -12.42 -2.47
C LYS A 189 -6.85 -12.41 -1.16
N GLY A 190 -5.58 -12.84 -1.21
CA GLY A 190 -4.69 -12.86 -0.06
C GLY A 190 -4.72 -14.15 0.77
N GLU A 191 -5.46 -15.19 0.34
CA GLU A 191 -5.47 -16.49 1.02
C GLU A 191 -4.11 -17.18 0.94
N SER A 192 -3.40 -17.00 -0.17
CA SER A 192 -2.02 -17.45 -0.33
C SER A 192 -1.17 -16.43 -1.10
N TRP A 193 0.14 -16.50 -0.87
CA TRP A 193 1.10 -15.61 -1.50
C TRP A 193 2.27 -16.40 -2.08
N ARG A 194 2.77 -15.96 -3.22
CA ARG A 194 3.99 -16.48 -3.83
C ARG A 194 4.98 -15.37 -4.12
N GLU A 195 6.25 -15.69 -4.00
CA GLU A 195 7.34 -14.82 -4.41
C GLU A 195 7.25 -14.55 -5.91
N TYR A 196 7.47 -13.31 -6.29
CA TYR A 196 7.45 -12.95 -7.70
C TYR A 196 8.80 -13.21 -8.40
N GLY A 197 9.89 -13.39 -7.65
CA GLY A 197 11.20 -13.67 -8.22
C GLY A 197 11.84 -12.45 -8.89
N ILE A 198 11.70 -11.27 -8.29
CA ILE A 198 12.31 -10.04 -8.80
C ILE A 198 13.84 -10.09 -8.82
N ASP A 199 14.45 -10.95 -8.02
CA ASP A 199 15.88 -11.27 -7.98
C ASP A 199 16.43 -11.83 -9.31
N HIS A 200 15.57 -12.35 -10.19
CA HIS A 200 15.98 -12.71 -11.57
C HIS A 200 16.28 -11.50 -12.46
N TYR A 201 15.81 -10.32 -12.07
CA TYR A 201 15.92 -9.09 -12.87
C TYR A 201 16.71 -7.99 -12.17
N SER A 202 16.92 -8.10 -10.86
CA SER A 202 17.55 -7.09 -10.02
C SER A 202 18.39 -7.70 -8.92
N GLU A 203 19.56 -7.11 -8.66
CA GLU A 203 20.34 -7.39 -7.45
C GLU A 203 19.75 -6.72 -6.20
N LEU A 204 18.87 -5.71 -6.41
CA LEU A 204 18.14 -5.02 -5.37
C LEU A 204 16.79 -5.69 -5.17
N THR A 205 16.54 -6.17 -3.97
CA THR A 205 15.32 -6.93 -3.67
C THR A 205 14.41 -6.27 -2.63
N TYR A 206 14.91 -5.27 -1.90
CA TYR A 206 14.07 -4.53 -0.95
C TYR A 206 13.01 -3.74 -1.70
N GLY A 207 11.75 -4.22 -1.68
CA GLY A 207 10.63 -3.60 -2.36
C GLY A 207 10.17 -2.32 -1.65
N ARG A 208 10.28 -1.19 -2.33
CA ARG A 208 9.84 0.12 -1.83
C ARG A 208 8.41 0.43 -2.24
N ASP A 209 8.13 0.22 -3.51
CA ASP A 209 6.81 0.50 -4.07
C ASP A 209 6.54 -0.38 -5.29
N ILE A 210 5.27 -0.59 -5.60
CA ILE A 210 4.79 -1.19 -6.83
C ILE A 210 3.48 -0.52 -7.24
N LEU A 211 3.41 -0.01 -8.47
CA LEU A 211 2.26 0.74 -8.96
C LEU A 211 1.91 0.34 -10.39
N PRO A 212 0.63 0.16 -10.75
CA PRO A 212 0.20 0.05 -12.12
C PRO A 212 0.30 1.41 -12.83
N SER A 213 0.52 1.37 -14.14
CA SER A 213 0.43 2.57 -14.96
C SER A 213 -1.02 3.08 -15.03
N PRO A 214 -1.25 4.38 -14.89
CA PRO A 214 -2.59 4.95 -15.08
C PRO A 214 -3.08 4.93 -16.52
N HIS A 215 -2.21 4.62 -17.50
CA HIS A 215 -2.50 4.65 -18.94
C HIS A 215 -2.64 3.26 -19.56
N ASP A 216 -1.96 2.26 -18.97
CA ASP A 216 -1.99 0.88 -19.44
C ASP A 216 -1.96 -0.06 -18.25
N PRO A 217 -3.06 -0.74 -17.93
CA PRO A 217 -3.15 -1.61 -16.76
C PRO A 217 -2.27 -2.88 -16.84
N ASN A 218 -1.65 -3.19 -18.01
CA ASN A 218 -0.66 -4.26 -18.12
C ASN A 218 0.75 -3.83 -17.72
N VAL A 219 0.95 -2.52 -17.54
CA VAL A 219 2.24 -1.93 -17.18
C VAL A 219 2.30 -1.68 -15.68
N PHE A 220 3.38 -2.15 -15.05
CA PHE A 220 3.72 -1.82 -13.67
C PHE A 220 5.09 -1.17 -13.57
N TYR A 221 5.26 -0.40 -12.54
CA TYR A 221 6.54 0.16 -12.10
C TYR A 221 6.85 -0.36 -10.71
N ALA A 222 8.10 -0.74 -10.46
CA ALA A 222 8.58 -1.13 -9.15
C ALA A 222 9.80 -0.29 -8.76
N ALA A 223 9.81 0.18 -7.53
CA ALA A 223 10.95 0.82 -6.91
C ALA A 223 11.62 -0.16 -5.95
N LEU A 224 12.90 -0.44 -6.17
CA LEU A 224 13.68 -1.37 -5.35
C LEU A 224 14.88 -0.65 -4.75
N SER A 225 15.36 -1.12 -3.60
CA SER A 225 16.60 -0.67 -2.98
C SER A 225 17.37 -1.83 -2.37
N ASP A 226 18.58 -1.55 -1.89
CA ASP A 226 19.42 -2.54 -1.21
C ASP A 226 18.97 -2.79 0.25
N SER A 227 18.37 -1.79 0.91
CA SER A 227 17.90 -1.90 2.30
C SER A 227 17.00 -0.73 2.70
N ALA A 228 16.48 -0.77 3.93
CA ALA A 228 15.64 0.30 4.49
C ALA A 228 16.31 1.68 4.49
N ARG A 229 17.63 1.73 4.72
CA ARG A 229 18.46 2.95 4.72
C ARG A 229 19.55 2.89 3.66
N GLY A 230 19.30 2.09 2.63
CA GLY A 230 20.24 1.88 1.54
C GLY A 230 20.49 3.15 0.73
N GLN A 231 21.67 3.17 0.10
CA GLN A 231 22.07 4.27 -0.78
C GLN A 231 21.95 3.88 -2.26
N ALA A 232 21.64 2.61 -2.54
CA ALA A 232 21.38 2.12 -3.88
C ALA A 232 19.88 1.90 -4.07
N GLY A 233 19.35 2.43 -5.16
CA GLY A 233 17.95 2.26 -5.56
C GLY A 233 17.83 2.17 -7.08
N SER A 234 16.78 1.55 -7.57
CA SER A 234 16.52 1.45 -9.00
C SER A 234 15.03 1.37 -9.28
N LEU A 235 14.66 1.84 -10.47
CA LEU A 235 13.31 1.76 -10.99
C LEU A 235 13.22 0.71 -12.09
N TYR A 236 12.21 -0.10 -12.02
CA TYR A 236 11.92 -1.15 -12.98
C TYR A 236 10.53 -0.96 -13.58
N ARG A 237 10.38 -1.38 -14.82
CA ARG A 237 9.13 -1.37 -15.55
C ARG A 237 8.87 -2.74 -16.17
N THR A 238 7.65 -3.21 -16.07
CA THR A 238 7.13 -4.31 -16.87
C THR A 238 6.03 -3.80 -17.80
N SER A 239 5.88 -4.42 -18.98
CA SER A 239 4.78 -4.15 -19.92
C SER A 239 3.94 -5.39 -20.21
N ASN A 240 4.13 -6.45 -19.43
CA ASN A 240 3.51 -7.76 -19.66
C ASN A 240 3.06 -8.43 -18.33
N LEU A 241 2.54 -7.62 -17.40
CA LEU A 241 2.03 -8.07 -16.11
C LEU A 241 3.11 -8.82 -15.31
N GLY A 242 4.32 -8.26 -15.33
CA GLY A 242 5.42 -8.77 -14.53
C GLY A 242 6.16 -9.97 -15.12
N LYS A 243 5.83 -10.52 -16.28
CA LYS A 243 6.53 -11.67 -16.89
C LYS A 243 8.01 -11.36 -17.18
N SER A 244 8.34 -10.10 -17.38
CA SER A 244 9.72 -9.59 -17.45
C SER A 244 9.77 -8.15 -16.95
N TRP A 245 10.94 -7.72 -16.49
CA TRP A 245 11.19 -6.38 -15.99
C TRP A 245 12.41 -5.78 -16.63
N ASP A 246 12.31 -4.52 -17.02
CA ASP A 246 13.39 -3.72 -17.55
C ASP A 246 13.74 -2.63 -16.53
N ARG A 247 15.02 -2.46 -16.25
CA ARG A 247 15.50 -1.32 -15.47
C ARG A 247 15.37 -0.05 -16.32
N ILE A 248 14.85 1.05 -15.74
CA ILE A 248 14.52 2.29 -16.49
C ILE A 248 15.25 3.53 -15.99
N ASP A 249 16.12 3.40 -14.99
CA ASP A 249 16.83 4.52 -14.36
C ASP A 249 18.34 4.55 -14.70
N HIS A 250 18.74 3.98 -15.84
CA HIS A 250 20.15 3.89 -16.25
C HIS A 250 20.88 5.23 -16.34
N ASP A 251 20.14 6.31 -16.64
CA ASP A 251 20.70 7.65 -16.83
C ASP A 251 20.45 8.59 -15.63
N ILE A 252 19.91 8.06 -14.53
CA ILE A 252 19.67 8.84 -13.30
C ILE A 252 20.87 8.63 -12.38
N THR A 253 21.66 9.70 -12.17
CA THR A 253 22.68 9.74 -11.12
C THR A 253 22.00 10.24 -9.84
N ILE A 254 21.95 9.41 -8.81
CA ILE A 254 21.43 9.73 -7.49
C ILE A 254 22.59 10.17 -6.59
#